data_ede2fa47ff461c13d39e55efe9aad7c2
#
_entry.id   ede2fa47ff461c13d39e55efe9aad7c2
#
_cell.length_a   1.000
_cell.length_b   1.000
_cell.length_c   1.000
_cell.angle_alpha   90.00
_cell.angle_beta   90.00
_cell.angle_gamma   90.00
#
_symmetry.space_group_name_H-M   'P 1'
#
loop_
_entity.id
_entity.type
_entity.pdbx_description
1 polymer ?
#
loop_
_entity_poly.entity_id
_entity_poly.type
_entity_poly.pdbx_seq_one_letter_code
_entity_poly.pdbx_strand_id
1 'polypeptide(L)'
;MNFLRSAYYALPPVVRRASRRAWYLPLDLMESVSGARDSMVPPRGRIFIGSGDFVKAGESIKDQLVELGGLLPNHRVLDVGCGIGRVAVPLTRYLGKQGSYEGFDIVKSAIKWCKRKIHGPYPNFNFTHIDLKNDLYNLGTDKEAKDFVFPYADNEFDLVFLTSVFTHMVLADVENYLEQIHRVLKPGGTCFATFFLMNEEAENLMKSSGRFMFSTALEHHYLFHARVKEANVAYEEKYLVEEMIGSIGFSITQIQYGFWPGRPKTEQGNFQDICIFRKGSSE
;
A
#
# COMPACT_ATOMS: atom_id res chain seq x y z
N MET A 1 -23.78 5.67 2.29
CA MET A 1 -22.99 4.50 1.83
C MET A 1 -23.89 3.60 1.02
N ASN A 2 -23.52 3.25 -0.25
CA ASN A 2 -24.40 2.44 -1.08
C ASN A 2 -24.59 1.05 -0.47
N PHE A 3 -25.84 0.59 -0.34
CA PHE A 3 -26.24 -0.73 0.17
C PHE A 3 -25.43 -1.88 -0.45
N LEU A 4 -25.15 -1.83 -1.75
CA LEU A 4 -24.34 -2.80 -2.47
C LEU A 4 -22.89 -2.88 -1.96
N ARG A 5 -22.30 -1.75 -1.57
CA ARG A 5 -20.94 -1.70 -1.04
C ARG A 5 -20.88 -2.31 0.37
N SER A 6 -21.88 -2.04 1.20
CA SER A 6 -21.99 -2.66 2.54
C SER A 6 -22.18 -4.17 2.45
N ALA A 7 -23.04 -4.64 1.54
CA ALA A 7 -23.24 -6.06 1.30
C ALA A 7 -21.96 -6.76 0.77
N TYR A 8 -21.19 -6.07 -0.09
CA TYR A 8 -19.91 -6.58 -0.60
C TYR A 8 -18.88 -6.78 0.53
N TYR A 9 -18.77 -5.82 1.48
CA TYR A 9 -17.87 -5.96 2.63
C TYR A 9 -18.32 -7.02 3.64
N ALA A 10 -19.59 -7.35 3.68
CA ALA A 10 -20.11 -8.43 4.54
C ALA A 10 -19.72 -9.84 4.04
N LEU A 11 -19.28 -9.99 2.78
CA LEU A 11 -18.84 -11.27 2.24
C LEU A 11 -17.43 -11.63 2.70
N PRO A 12 -17.13 -12.91 3.00
CA PRO A 12 -15.78 -13.37 3.27
C PRO A 12 -14.80 -13.03 2.14
N PRO A 13 -13.50 -12.74 2.43
CA PRO A 13 -12.50 -12.36 1.43
C PRO A 13 -12.37 -13.37 0.27
N VAL A 14 -12.53 -14.66 0.55
CA VAL A 14 -12.49 -15.75 -0.47
C VAL A 14 -13.64 -15.61 -1.45
N VAL A 15 -14.86 -15.37 -0.95
CA VAL A 15 -16.06 -15.20 -1.78
C VAL A 15 -15.96 -13.96 -2.64
N ARG A 16 -15.52 -12.83 -2.09
CA ARG A 16 -15.29 -11.59 -2.84
C ARG A 16 -14.32 -11.79 -4.00
N ARG A 17 -13.21 -12.51 -3.77
CA ARG A 17 -12.24 -12.82 -4.83
C ARG A 17 -12.79 -13.78 -5.88
N ALA A 18 -13.58 -14.77 -5.48
CA ALA A 18 -14.20 -15.73 -6.42
C ALA A 18 -15.25 -15.06 -7.31
N SER A 19 -16.16 -14.28 -6.74
CA SER A 19 -17.18 -13.53 -7.51
C SER A 19 -16.56 -12.56 -8.52
N ARG A 20 -15.48 -11.85 -8.12
CA ARG A 20 -14.76 -10.98 -9.05
C ARG A 20 -14.11 -11.76 -10.20
N ARG A 21 -13.51 -12.91 -9.94
CA ARG A 21 -12.95 -13.77 -11.00
C ARG A 21 -13.99 -14.26 -11.97
N ALA A 22 -15.15 -14.68 -11.47
CA ALA A 22 -16.27 -15.11 -12.31
C ALA A 22 -16.79 -13.97 -13.20
N TRP A 23 -16.93 -12.78 -12.63
CA TRP A 23 -17.39 -11.58 -13.35
C TRP A 23 -16.48 -11.19 -14.52
N TYR A 24 -15.16 -11.21 -14.33
CA TYR A 24 -14.20 -10.82 -15.36
C TYR A 24 -13.76 -11.97 -16.28
N LEU A 25 -14.21 -13.21 -16.04
CA LEU A 25 -13.75 -14.39 -16.78
C LEU A 25 -13.87 -14.25 -18.31
N PRO A 26 -15.00 -13.74 -18.90
CA PRO A 26 -15.11 -13.61 -20.35
C PRO A 26 -14.07 -12.64 -20.93
N LEU A 27 -13.85 -11.49 -20.26
CA LEU A 27 -12.88 -10.49 -20.70
C LEU A 27 -11.45 -11.01 -20.54
N ASP A 28 -11.15 -11.69 -19.43
CA ASP A 28 -9.83 -12.26 -19.17
C ASP A 28 -9.46 -13.35 -20.19
N LEU A 29 -10.43 -14.15 -20.64
CA LEU A 29 -10.24 -15.15 -21.71
C LEU A 29 -9.98 -14.46 -23.06
N MET A 30 -10.78 -13.44 -23.42
CA MET A 30 -10.60 -12.70 -24.66
C MET A 30 -9.21 -12.04 -24.73
N GLU A 31 -8.79 -11.35 -23.66
CA GLU A 31 -7.47 -10.73 -23.55
C GLU A 31 -6.33 -11.76 -23.60
N SER A 32 -6.55 -12.96 -23.06
CA SER A 32 -5.56 -14.05 -23.10
C SER A 32 -5.38 -14.63 -24.50
N VAL A 33 -6.47 -14.80 -25.26
CA VAL A 33 -6.44 -15.37 -26.61
C VAL A 33 -5.88 -14.36 -27.61
N SER A 34 -6.23 -13.06 -27.47
CA SER A 34 -5.77 -12.00 -28.37
C SER A 34 -4.30 -11.59 -28.13
N GLY A 35 -3.68 -12.02 -27.03
CA GLY A 35 -2.33 -11.57 -26.65
C GLY A 35 -2.25 -10.09 -26.27
N ALA A 36 -3.38 -9.41 -26.10
CA ALA A 36 -3.43 -7.97 -25.85
C ALA A 36 -2.90 -7.56 -24.47
N ARG A 37 -2.75 -8.52 -23.54
CA ARG A 37 -2.29 -8.25 -22.17
C ARG A 37 -0.82 -8.64 -22.01
N ASP A 38 0.00 -7.71 -21.48
CA ASP A 38 1.37 -8.01 -21.04
C ASP A 38 1.39 -9.21 -20.10
N SER A 39 2.39 -10.06 -20.20
CA SER A 39 2.54 -11.31 -19.45
C SER A 39 2.68 -11.09 -17.94
N MET A 40 3.16 -9.94 -17.50
CA MET A 40 3.29 -9.53 -16.09
C MET A 40 2.03 -8.84 -15.55
N VAL A 41 1.13 -8.37 -16.43
CA VAL A 41 -0.14 -7.76 -16.02
C VAL A 41 -1.15 -8.86 -15.65
N PRO A 42 -1.67 -8.89 -14.42
CA PRO A 42 -2.60 -9.93 -14.00
C PRO A 42 -3.96 -9.81 -14.71
N PRO A 43 -4.69 -10.92 -14.87
CA PRO A 43 -6.09 -10.90 -15.29
C PRO A 43 -6.92 -9.97 -14.40
N ARG A 44 -7.89 -9.26 -15.01
CA ARG A 44 -8.76 -8.27 -14.31
C ARG A 44 -9.46 -8.88 -13.09
N GLY A 45 -9.90 -10.14 -13.20
CA GLY A 45 -10.50 -10.88 -12.10
C GLY A 45 -9.55 -11.18 -10.93
N ARG A 46 -8.25 -11.04 -11.09
CA ARG A 46 -7.24 -11.21 -10.03
C ARG A 46 -6.80 -9.90 -9.40
N ILE A 47 -7.09 -8.75 -10.03
CA ILE A 47 -6.75 -7.42 -9.48
C ILE A 47 -7.78 -7.09 -8.41
N PHE A 48 -7.40 -7.17 -7.13
CA PHE A 48 -8.29 -6.94 -5.99
C PHE A 48 -8.03 -5.62 -5.27
N ILE A 49 -6.99 -4.89 -5.69
CA ILE A 49 -6.55 -3.61 -5.10
C ILE A 49 -6.81 -2.45 -6.06
N GLY A 50 -7.40 -1.38 -5.53
CA GLY A 50 -7.63 -0.11 -6.22
C GLY A 50 -8.58 -0.20 -7.40
N SER A 51 -8.97 0.95 -7.89
CA SER A 51 -9.72 1.14 -9.13
C SER A 51 -8.80 1.72 -10.22
N GLY A 52 -9.18 1.55 -11.49
CA GLY A 52 -8.45 2.14 -12.61
C GLY A 52 -7.53 1.17 -13.34
N ASP A 53 -6.74 1.75 -14.23
CA ASP A 53 -5.77 1.02 -15.07
C ASP A 53 -4.57 0.57 -14.23
N PHE A 54 -4.31 -0.74 -14.25
CA PHE A 54 -3.23 -1.36 -13.47
C PHE A 54 -1.86 -0.82 -13.86
N VAL A 55 -1.60 -0.68 -15.14
CA VAL A 55 -0.31 -0.24 -15.68
C VAL A 55 -0.09 1.23 -15.38
N LYS A 56 -1.05 2.08 -15.72
CA LYS A 56 -0.97 3.53 -15.48
C LYS A 56 -0.79 3.85 -13.99
N ALA A 57 -1.54 3.17 -13.13
CA ALA A 57 -1.40 3.37 -11.68
C ALA A 57 -0.02 2.93 -11.16
N GLY A 58 0.51 1.82 -11.67
CA GLY A 58 1.86 1.37 -11.32
C GLY A 58 2.95 2.34 -11.77
N GLU A 59 2.87 2.82 -13.04
CA GLU A 59 3.81 3.81 -13.57
C GLU A 59 3.76 5.12 -12.76
N SER A 60 2.56 5.62 -12.47
CA SER A 60 2.40 6.84 -11.67
C SER A 60 3.05 6.73 -10.29
N ILE A 61 2.89 5.58 -9.59
CA ILE A 61 3.54 5.37 -8.30
C ILE A 61 5.07 5.27 -8.47
N LYS A 62 5.57 4.54 -9.49
CA LYS A 62 7.01 4.49 -9.79
C LYS A 62 7.59 5.88 -10.03
N ASP A 63 6.90 6.75 -10.80
CA ASP A 63 7.35 8.12 -11.05
C ASP A 63 7.43 8.92 -9.74
N GLN A 64 6.44 8.78 -8.87
CA GLN A 64 6.46 9.43 -7.54
C GLN A 64 7.57 8.89 -6.62
N LEU A 65 7.86 7.59 -6.67
CA LEU A 65 9.00 7.03 -5.93
C LEU A 65 10.33 7.63 -6.40
N VAL A 66 10.46 7.91 -7.69
CA VAL A 66 11.64 8.58 -8.27
C VAL A 66 11.68 10.05 -7.88
N GLU A 67 10.59 10.79 -8.13
CA GLU A 67 10.55 12.25 -7.98
C GLU A 67 10.54 12.68 -6.50
N LEU A 68 9.75 12.01 -5.66
CA LEU A 68 9.54 12.38 -4.26
C LEU A 68 10.38 11.51 -3.31
N GLY A 69 10.45 10.20 -3.58
CA GLY A 69 11.17 9.24 -2.75
C GLY A 69 12.69 9.22 -2.99
N GLY A 70 13.16 9.82 -4.09
CA GLY A 70 14.57 9.81 -4.48
C GLY A 70 15.07 8.42 -4.89
N LEU A 71 14.18 7.58 -5.44
CA LEU A 71 14.55 6.24 -5.90
C LEU A 71 15.59 6.29 -7.01
N LEU A 72 16.68 5.52 -6.86
CA LEU A 72 17.73 5.37 -7.87
C LEU A 72 17.77 3.94 -8.45
N PRO A 73 18.27 3.75 -9.69
CA PRO A 73 18.29 2.44 -10.34
C PRO A 73 19.12 1.35 -9.63
N ASN A 74 20.05 1.71 -8.77
CA ASN A 74 20.89 0.81 -7.99
C ASN A 74 20.41 0.58 -6.55
N HIS A 75 19.29 1.17 -6.15
CA HIS A 75 18.75 1.03 -4.81
C HIS A 75 18.23 -0.39 -4.54
N ARG A 76 18.37 -0.82 -3.29
CA ARG A 76 17.66 -1.96 -2.72
C ARG A 76 16.35 -1.46 -2.12
N VAL A 77 15.24 -1.97 -2.63
CA VAL A 77 13.90 -1.44 -2.36
C VAL A 77 13.04 -2.49 -1.67
N LEU A 78 12.27 -2.07 -0.66
CA LEU A 78 11.25 -2.89 -0.01
C LEU A 78 9.84 -2.34 -0.29
N ASP A 79 8.98 -3.18 -0.85
CA ASP A 79 7.53 -2.92 -1.05
C ASP A 79 6.73 -3.67 0.01
N VAL A 80 6.27 -2.95 1.01
CA VAL A 80 5.45 -3.49 2.10
C VAL A 80 3.98 -3.52 1.65
N GLY A 81 3.42 -4.72 1.55
CA GLY A 81 2.08 -4.90 0.97
C GLY A 81 2.07 -4.80 -0.55
N CYS A 82 3.02 -5.49 -1.20
CA CYS A 82 3.25 -5.43 -2.65
C CYS A 82 2.06 -5.89 -3.52
N GLY A 83 1.03 -6.46 -2.91
CA GLY A 83 -0.16 -6.95 -3.59
C GLY A 83 0.16 -7.93 -4.70
N ILE A 84 -0.41 -7.70 -5.87
CA ILE A 84 -0.21 -8.53 -7.07
C ILE A 84 0.89 -7.94 -8.00
N GLY A 85 1.79 -7.10 -7.46
CA GLY A 85 2.96 -6.59 -8.18
C GLY A 85 2.70 -5.35 -9.03
N ARG A 86 1.72 -4.50 -8.67
CA ARG A 86 1.36 -3.31 -9.45
C ARG A 86 2.55 -2.37 -9.64
N VAL A 87 3.30 -2.10 -8.58
CA VAL A 87 4.48 -1.22 -8.62
C VAL A 87 5.73 -2.00 -9.03
N ALA A 88 5.81 -3.28 -8.69
CA ALA A 88 6.93 -4.14 -9.10
C ALA A 88 7.10 -4.19 -10.62
N VAL A 89 5.99 -4.27 -11.41
CA VAL A 89 6.05 -4.36 -12.87
C VAL A 89 6.80 -3.18 -13.52
N PRO A 90 6.46 -1.91 -13.30
CA PRO A 90 7.24 -0.81 -13.85
C PRO A 90 8.66 -0.73 -13.29
N LEU A 91 8.88 -1.11 -12.02
CA LEU A 91 10.21 -1.13 -11.42
C LEU A 91 11.16 -2.15 -12.09
N THR A 92 10.65 -3.21 -12.73
CA THR A 92 11.51 -4.14 -13.51
C THR A 92 12.24 -3.48 -14.67
N ARG A 93 11.71 -2.35 -15.17
CA ARG A 93 12.31 -1.56 -16.26
C ARG A 93 13.15 -0.39 -15.74
N TYR A 94 13.05 -0.06 -14.45
CA TYR A 94 13.73 1.05 -13.82
C TYR A 94 14.96 0.61 -13.02
N LEU A 95 14.83 -0.43 -12.18
CA LEU A 95 15.95 -0.93 -11.40
C LEU A 95 16.97 -1.65 -12.28
N GLY A 96 18.23 -1.21 -12.18
CA GLY A 96 19.34 -1.80 -12.89
C GLY A 96 19.80 -3.13 -12.29
N LYS A 97 20.87 -3.71 -12.84
CA LYS A 97 21.44 -4.99 -12.39
C LYS A 97 21.95 -4.96 -10.95
N GLN A 98 22.34 -3.79 -10.44
CA GLN A 98 22.81 -3.59 -9.06
C GLN A 98 21.67 -3.29 -8.10
N GLY A 99 20.50 -2.90 -8.63
CA GLY A 99 19.30 -2.69 -7.82
C GLY A 99 18.58 -4.00 -7.55
N SER A 100 17.83 -4.03 -6.45
CA SER A 100 17.02 -5.18 -6.09
C SER A 100 15.69 -4.76 -5.46
N TYR A 101 14.71 -5.63 -5.59
CA TYR A 101 13.37 -5.44 -5.06
C TYR A 101 12.99 -6.62 -4.17
N GLU A 102 12.54 -6.29 -2.97
CA GLU A 102 11.88 -7.21 -2.06
C GLU A 102 10.44 -6.76 -1.86
N GLY A 103 9.48 -7.67 -1.94
CA GLY A 103 8.10 -7.38 -1.66
C GLY A 103 7.44 -8.46 -0.82
N PHE A 104 6.61 -8.07 0.14
CA PHE A 104 5.80 -9.05 0.85
C PHE A 104 4.32 -8.64 0.90
N ASP A 105 3.45 -9.65 1.01
CA ASP A 105 2.01 -9.45 1.10
C ASP A 105 1.33 -10.63 1.80
N ILE A 106 0.19 -10.37 2.43
CA ILE A 106 -0.63 -11.37 3.12
C ILE A 106 -1.52 -12.19 2.17
N VAL A 107 -1.67 -11.76 0.91
CA VAL A 107 -2.49 -12.45 -0.07
C VAL A 107 -1.67 -13.49 -0.83
N LYS A 108 -1.68 -14.73 -0.36
CA LYS A 108 -0.91 -15.86 -0.91
C LYS A 108 -1.04 -16.05 -2.42
N SER A 109 -2.23 -15.82 -2.99
CA SER A 109 -2.46 -15.97 -4.44
C SER A 109 -1.80 -14.86 -5.27
N ALA A 110 -1.63 -13.68 -4.70
CA ALA A 110 -0.93 -12.56 -5.31
C ALA A 110 0.58 -12.83 -5.35
N ILE A 111 1.15 -13.25 -4.22
CA ILE A 111 2.57 -13.64 -4.14
C ILE A 111 2.90 -14.79 -5.10
N LYS A 112 2.04 -15.81 -5.22
CA LYS A 112 2.23 -16.88 -6.22
C LYS A 112 2.25 -16.35 -7.66
N TRP A 113 1.45 -15.32 -7.96
CA TRP A 113 1.48 -14.66 -9.24
C TRP A 113 2.80 -13.93 -9.46
N CYS A 114 3.22 -13.08 -8.52
CA CYS A 114 4.46 -12.31 -8.60
C CYS A 114 5.70 -13.20 -8.77
N LYS A 115 5.80 -14.28 -7.97
CA LYS A 115 6.89 -15.25 -8.10
C LYS A 115 6.98 -15.86 -9.50
N ARG A 116 5.84 -16.22 -10.10
CA ARG A 116 5.81 -16.86 -11.41
C ARG A 116 6.04 -15.88 -12.55
N LYS A 117 5.49 -14.66 -12.45
CA LYS A 117 5.39 -13.74 -13.58
C LYS A 117 6.40 -12.61 -13.55
N ILE A 118 6.92 -12.27 -12.37
CA ILE A 118 7.89 -11.20 -12.20
C ILE A 118 9.26 -11.77 -11.82
N HIS A 119 9.36 -12.52 -10.71
CA HIS A 119 10.64 -13.11 -10.28
C HIS A 119 11.26 -14.03 -11.35
N GLY A 120 10.47 -14.83 -12.05
CA GLY A 120 10.99 -15.74 -13.07
C GLY A 120 11.87 -15.03 -14.12
N PRO A 121 11.37 -13.96 -14.80
CA PRO A 121 12.16 -13.16 -15.74
C PRO A 121 13.17 -12.20 -15.07
N TYR A 122 12.91 -11.78 -13.81
CA TYR A 122 13.69 -10.78 -13.06
C TYR A 122 14.11 -11.34 -11.70
N PRO A 123 15.20 -12.11 -11.61
CA PRO A 123 15.59 -12.82 -10.37
C PRO A 123 16.04 -11.88 -9.23
N ASN A 124 16.31 -10.61 -9.50
CA ASN A 124 16.55 -9.57 -8.49
C ASN A 124 15.25 -9.00 -7.88
N PHE A 125 14.07 -9.52 -8.25
CA PHE A 125 12.76 -9.20 -7.67
C PHE A 125 12.25 -10.39 -6.88
N ASN A 126 12.23 -10.28 -5.56
CA ASN A 126 11.78 -11.34 -4.65
C ASN A 126 10.43 -11.01 -4.03
N PHE A 127 9.65 -12.05 -3.73
CA PHE A 127 8.31 -11.90 -3.17
C PHE A 127 8.08 -12.91 -2.05
N THR A 128 7.64 -12.43 -0.88
CA THR A 128 7.42 -13.26 0.31
C THR A 128 5.96 -13.21 0.76
N HIS A 129 5.37 -14.37 1.00
CA HIS A 129 4.04 -14.46 1.62
C HIS A 129 4.18 -14.39 3.13
N ILE A 130 3.46 -13.46 3.74
CA ILE A 130 3.37 -13.31 5.20
C ILE A 130 1.95 -13.69 5.62
N ASP A 131 1.82 -14.49 6.67
CA ASP A 131 0.52 -14.94 7.17
C ASP A 131 0.15 -14.10 8.41
N LEU A 132 -0.51 -12.96 8.18
CA LEU A 132 -1.03 -12.07 9.22
C LEU A 132 -2.53 -11.93 9.08
N LYS A 133 -3.19 -11.75 10.22
CA LYS A 133 -4.62 -11.46 10.30
C LYS A 133 -4.91 -10.07 9.77
N ASN A 134 -5.97 -9.96 8.98
CA ASN A 134 -6.51 -8.68 8.52
C ASN A 134 -7.99 -8.87 8.16
N ASP A 135 -8.86 -8.05 8.72
CA ASP A 135 -10.32 -8.15 8.56
C ASP A 135 -10.79 -8.08 7.11
N LEU A 136 -9.99 -7.42 6.25
CA LEU A 136 -10.33 -7.26 4.85
C LEU A 136 -9.78 -8.39 3.95
N TYR A 137 -8.61 -8.95 4.27
CA TYR A 137 -7.88 -9.82 3.35
C TYR A 137 -7.62 -11.23 3.87
N ASN A 138 -7.39 -11.44 5.17
CA ASN A 138 -7.00 -12.72 5.73
C ASN A 138 -7.56 -12.94 7.14
N LEU A 139 -8.56 -13.82 7.25
CA LEU A 139 -9.18 -14.23 8.51
C LEU A 139 -8.69 -15.62 8.98
N GLY A 140 -7.73 -16.21 8.30
CA GLY A 140 -7.30 -17.60 8.51
C GLY A 140 -6.18 -17.80 9.53
N THR A 141 -5.77 -16.74 10.24
CA THR A 141 -4.69 -16.77 11.23
C THR A 141 -4.98 -15.81 12.38
N ASP A 142 -4.36 -16.03 13.53
CA ASP A 142 -4.45 -15.13 14.70
C ASP A 142 -3.18 -14.28 14.88
N LYS A 143 -2.22 -14.37 13.94
CA LYS A 143 -0.99 -13.57 14.00
C LYS A 143 -1.31 -12.12 13.69
N GLU A 144 -1.03 -11.23 14.62
CA GLU A 144 -1.32 -9.80 14.50
C GLU A 144 -0.16 -9.01 13.89
N ALA A 145 -0.47 -7.93 13.18
CA ALA A 145 0.54 -7.11 12.53
C ALA A 145 1.40 -6.32 13.54
N LYS A 146 0.84 -5.98 14.71
CA LYS A 146 1.57 -5.31 15.79
C LYS A 146 2.75 -6.12 16.37
N ASP A 147 2.75 -7.46 16.19
CA ASP A 147 3.79 -8.36 16.69
C ASP A 147 4.71 -8.87 15.57
N PHE A 148 4.51 -8.40 14.33
CA PHE A 148 5.24 -8.89 13.17
C PHE A 148 6.62 -8.26 13.03
N VAL A 149 7.65 -9.10 13.01
CA VAL A 149 9.02 -8.70 12.72
C VAL A 149 9.31 -8.90 11.24
N PHE A 150 9.75 -7.85 10.54
CA PHE A 150 10.10 -7.95 9.13
C PHE A 150 11.28 -8.91 8.92
N PRO A 151 11.19 -9.88 7.98
CA PRO A 151 12.21 -10.91 7.80
C PRO A 151 13.44 -10.41 7.02
N TYR A 152 13.94 -9.25 7.42
CA TYR A 152 15.09 -8.58 6.80
C TYR A 152 16.05 -8.08 7.88
N ALA A 153 17.32 -7.92 7.49
CA ALA A 153 18.36 -7.40 8.37
C ALA A 153 18.19 -5.89 8.65
N ASP A 154 18.86 -5.43 9.69
CA ASP A 154 18.94 -4.00 10.00
C ASP A 154 19.74 -3.27 8.91
N ASN A 155 19.31 -2.04 8.58
CA ASN A 155 20.01 -1.17 7.62
C ASN A 155 20.22 -1.81 6.23
N GLU A 156 19.22 -2.50 5.74
CA GLU A 156 19.31 -3.29 4.50
C GLU A 156 18.82 -2.51 3.26
N PHE A 157 17.82 -1.61 3.41
CA PHE A 157 17.14 -0.96 2.29
C PHE A 157 17.49 0.51 2.15
N ASP A 158 17.63 0.96 0.90
CA ASP A 158 17.79 2.38 0.55
C ASP A 158 16.44 3.11 0.56
N LEU A 159 15.38 2.41 0.13
CA LEU A 159 14.02 2.92 0.09
C LEU A 159 13.02 1.84 0.51
N VAL A 160 12.11 2.20 1.40
CA VAL A 160 10.93 1.39 1.75
C VAL A 160 9.69 2.15 1.32
N PHE A 161 8.72 1.47 0.70
CA PHE A 161 7.46 2.11 0.36
C PHE A 161 6.24 1.25 0.69
N LEU A 162 5.13 1.95 0.97
CA LEU A 162 3.84 1.36 1.30
C LEU A 162 2.74 2.16 0.59
N THR A 163 1.99 1.50 -0.28
CA THR A 163 0.85 2.13 -0.96
C THR A 163 -0.46 1.46 -0.55
N SER A 164 -1.32 2.21 0.11
CA SER A 164 -2.61 1.72 0.64
C SER A 164 -2.47 0.56 1.65
N VAL A 165 -1.42 0.56 2.46
CA VAL A 165 -1.23 -0.41 3.55
C VAL A 165 -1.67 0.21 4.87
N PHE A 166 -1.06 1.30 5.27
CA PHE A 166 -1.43 1.98 6.52
C PHE A 166 -2.91 2.39 6.56
N THR A 167 -3.49 2.74 5.42
CA THR A 167 -4.94 3.01 5.32
C THR A 167 -5.84 1.80 5.64
N HIS A 168 -5.27 0.63 5.90
CA HIS A 168 -5.93 -0.62 6.26
C HIS A 168 -5.36 -1.26 7.54
N MET A 169 -4.77 -0.47 8.44
CA MET A 169 -4.18 -0.91 9.70
C MET A 169 -4.73 -0.08 10.86
N VAL A 170 -4.80 -0.66 12.05
CA VAL A 170 -5.10 0.07 13.27
C VAL A 170 -3.81 0.66 13.87
N LEU A 171 -3.93 1.60 14.80
CA LEU A 171 -2.81 2.42 15.27
C LEU A 171 -1.61 1.60 15.78
N ALA A 172 -1.86 0.56 16.59
CA ALA A 172 -0.80 -0.29 17.14
C ALA A 172 -0.02 -1.08 16.05
N ASP A 173 -0.70 -1.45 14.96
CA ASP A 173 -0.05 -2.12 13.83
C ASP A 173 0.85 -1.14 13.06
N VAL A 174 0.40 0.12 12.92
CA VAL A 174 1.18 1.19 12.26
C VAL A 174 2.44 1.49 13.04
N GLU A 175 2.34 1.60 14.37
CA GLU A 175 3.48 1.84 15.26
C GLU A 175 4.57 0.76 15.07
N ASN A 176 4.21 -0.52 15.20
CA ASN A 176 5.16 -1.61 14.95
C ASN A 176 5.75 -1.57 13.54
N TYR A 177 4.95 -1.31 12.52
CA TYR A 177 5.46 -1.25 11.15
C TYR A 177 6.42 -0.10 10.94
N LEU A 178 6.17 1.06 11.53
CA LEU A 178 7.10 2.20 11.48
C LEU A 178 8.43 1.87 12.18
N GLU A 179 8.41 1.20 13.34
CA GLU A 179 9.61 0.71 14.01
C GLU A 179 10.39 -0.29 13.14
N GLN A 180 9.70 -1.25 12.52
CA GLN A 180 10.33 -2.22 11.64
C GLN A 180 10.89 -1.55 10.37
N ILE A 181 10.21 -0.57 9.80
CA ILE A 181 10.69 0.22 8.66
C ILE A 181 11.95 0.99 9.06
N HIS A 182 11.95 1.63 10.24
CA HIS A 182 13.13 2.32 10.75
C HIS A 182 14.31 1.35 10.92
N ARG A 183 14.08 0.17 11.48
CA ARG A 183 15.11 -0.85 11.67
C ARG A 183 15.75 -1.28 10.34
N VAL A 184 14.93 -1.60 9.33
CA VAL A 184 15.44 -2.15 8.07
C VAL A 184 15.96 -1.09 7.09
N LEU A 185 15.60 0.18 7.24
CA LEU A 185 16.16 1.27 6.44
C LEU A 185 17.60 1.56 6.83
N LYS A 186 18.44 1.79 5.83
CA LYS A 186 19.80 2.33 6.03
C LYS A 186 19.73 3.72 6.64
N PRO A 187 20.76 4.17 7.36
CA PRO A 187 20.92 5.59 7.72
C PRO A 187 20.80 6.47 6.47
N GLY A 188 19.99 7.52 6.53
CA GLY A 188 19.66 8.38 5.39
C GLY A 188 18.66 7.77 4.39
N GLY A 189 18.21 6.54 4.59
CA GLY A 189 17.22 5.86 3.76
C GLY A 189 15.84 6.52 3.86
N THR A 190 15.04 6.38 2.81
CA THR A 190 13.74 7.04 2.65
C THR A 190 12.58 6.06 2.80
N CYS A 191 11.54 6.46 3.52
CA CYS A 191 10.23 5.83 3.48
C CYS A 191 9.23 6.70 2.71
N PHE A 192 8.50 6.07 1.77
CA PHE A 192 7.36 6.63 1.06
C PHE A 192 6.10 5.89 1.50
N ALA A 193 5.17 6.56 2.16
CA ALA A 193 3.96 5.92 2.67
C ALA A 193 2.70 6.73 2.35
N THR A 194 1.58 6.01 2.12
CA THR A 194 0.28 6.66 1.91
C THR A 194 -0.63 6.49 3.11
N PHE A 195 -1.34 7.57 3.45
CA PHE A 195 -2.26 7.67 4.58
C PHE A 195 -3.59 8.33 4.19
N PHE A 196 -4.50 8.37 5.16
CA PHE A 196 -5.57 9.36 5.26
C PHE A 196 -5.27 10.20 6.50
N LEU A 197 -4.82 11.45 6.30
CA LEU A 197 -4.45 12.37 7.38
C LEU A 197 -5.66 13.23 7.75
N MET A 198 -6.11 13.10 8.98
CA MET A 198 -7.22 13.88 9.52
C MET A 198 -6.66 15.14 10.21
N ASN A 199 -6.86 16.27 9.58
CA ASN A 199 -6.62 17.61 10.11
C ASN A 199 -7.92 18.43 10.00
N GLU A 200 -7.94 19.66 10.50
CA GLU A 200 -9.11 20.53 10.49
C GLU A 200 -9.67 20.78 9.07
N GLU A 201 -8.79 20.99 8.08
CA GLU A 201 -9.22 21.15 6.68
C GLU A 201 -9.88 19.87 6.14
N ALA A 202 -9.25 18.71 6.34
CA ALA A 202 -9.76 17.43 5.89
C ALA A 202 -11.12 17.10 6.53
N GLU A 203 -11.26 17.38 7.82
CA GLU A 203 -12.52 17.18 8.54
C GLU A 203 -13.66 18.06 7.98
N ASN A 204 -13.38 19.34 7.75
CA ASN A 204 -14.35 20.29 7.18
C ASN A 204 -14.76 19.91 5.76
N LEU A 205 -13.80 19.57 4.89
CA LEU A 205 -14.03 19.12 3.53
C LEU A 205 -14.81 17.80 3.48
N MET A 206 -14.45 16.82 4.34
CA MET A 206 -15.15 15.56 4.46
C MET A 206 -16.61 15.76 4.86
N LYS A 207 -16.89 16.60 5.86
CA LYS A 207 -18.27 16.93 6.30
C LYS A 207 -19.08 17.63 5.20
N SER A 208 -18.47 18.55 4.48
CA SER A 208 -19.15 19.30 3.42
C SER A 208 -19.40 18.46 2.16
N SER A 209 -18.44 17.60 1.77
CA SER A 209 -18.56 16.76 0.59
C SER A 209 -19.48 15.54 0.78
N GLY A 210 -19.54 14.97 1.99
CA GLY A 210 -20.29 13.78 2.34
C GLY A 210 -19.88 12.49 1.59
N ARG A 211 -18.77 12.51 0.84
CA ARG A 211 -18.41 11.43 -0.10
C ARG A 211 -17.62 10.29 0.49
N PHE A 212 -16.66 10.59 1.36
CA PHE A 212 -15.75 9.59 1.95
C PHE A 212 -15.61 9.89 3.44
N MET A 213 -16.52 9.34 4.25
CA MET A 213 -16.72 9.69 5.64
C MET A 213 -16.08 8.67 6.56
N PHE A 214 -15.20 9.13 7.45
CA PHE A 214 -14.77 8.37 8.63
C PHE A 214 -15.71 8.69 9.78
N SER A 215 -16.63 7.76 10.09
CA SER A 215 -17.77 8.00 11.00
C SER A 215 -17.51 7.60 12.45
N THR A 216 -16.46 6.85 12.73
CA THR A 216 -16.16 6.35 14.07
C THR A 216 -14.80 6.92 14.51
N ALA A 217 -14.84 7.89 15.42
CA ALA A 217 -13.64 8.43 16.03
C ALA A 217 -13.19 7.53 17.19
N LEU A 218 -11.89 7.24 17.23
CA LEU A 218 -11.17 6.57 18.31
C LEU A 218 -10.03 7.49 18.77
N GLU A 219 -9.23 7.04 19.74
CA GLU A 219 -8.05 7.78 20.15
C GLU A 219 -7.04 7.86 18.98
N HIS A 220 -6.74 9.07 18.52
CA HIS A 220 -5.82 9.43 17.44
C HIS A 220 -6.08 8.79 16.06
N HIS A 221 -7.21 8.09 15.86
CA HIS A 221 -7.57 7.56 14.55
C HIS A 221 -9.08 7.43 14.33
N TYR A 222 -9.48 7.27 13.06
CA TYR A 222 -10.86 7.28 12.62
C TYR A 222 -11.15 6.09 11.72
N LEU A 223 -12.24 5.37 11.96
CA LEU A 223 -12.64 4.22 11.16
C LEU A 223 -13.71 4.63 10.14
N PHE A 224 -13.53 4.16 8.90
CA PHE A 224 -14.54 4.29 7.86
C PHE A 224 -15.74 3.38 8.12
N HIS A 225 -15.54 2.21 8.76
CA HIS A 225 -16.58 1.22 9.05
C HIS A 225 -16.34 0.54 10.40
N ALA A 226 -17.29 0.72 11.34
CA ALA A 226 -17.14 0.26 12.71
C ALA A 226 -16.97 -1.27 12.89
N ARG A 227 -17.54 -2.11 11.99
CA ARG A 227 -17.49 -3.58 12.07
C ARG A 227 -16.29 -4.19 11.32
N VAL A 228 -15.83 -3.53 10.25
CA VAL A 228 -14.65 -3.93 9.49
C VAL A 228 -13.63 -2.82 9.70
N LYS A 229 -12.91 -2.89 10.82
CA LYS A 229 -12.04 -1.81 11.30
C LYS A 229 -10.99 -1.42 10.24
N GLU A 230 -10.42 -2.40 9.59
CA GLU A 230 -9.36 -2.24 8.58
C GLU A 230 -9.90 -1.96 7.15
N ALA A 231 -11.21 -1.64 7.02
CA ALA A 231 -11.76 -1.28 5.70
C ALA A 231 -11.14 0.01 5.13
N ASN A 232 -10.98 1.03 5.96
CA ASN A 232 -10.13 2.22 5.80
C ASN A 232 -9.96 2.88 7.17
N VAL A 233 -8.78 3.39 7.45
CA VAL A 233 -8.41 4.07 8.69
C VAL A 233 -7.75 5.40 8.32
N ALA A 234 -8.21 6.49 8.97
CA ALA A 234 -7.55 7.78 8.94
C ALA A 234 -6.90 8.06 10.29
N TYR A 235 -5.84 8.83 10.30
CA TYR A 235 -5.07 9.15 11.51
C TYR A 235 -5.08 10.64 11.78
N GLU A 236 -5.14 11.01 13.04
CA GLU A 236 -4.89 12.39 13.46
C GLU A 236 -3.49 12.80 13.00
N GLU A 237 -3.42 13.81 12.12
CA GLU A 237 -2.16 14.18 11.45
C GLU A 237 -1.08 14.56 12.46
N LYS A 238 -1.43 15.43 13.42
CA LYS A 238 -0.47 15.89 14.44
C LYS A 238 0.13 14.73 15.22
N TYR A 239 -0.69 13.83 15.71
CA TYR A 239 -0.23 12.67 16.46
C TYR A 239 0.65 11.75 15.62
N LEU A 240 0.22 11.39 14.42
CA LEU A 240 0.98 10.51 13.53
C LEU A 240 2.35 11.11 13.17
N VAL A 241 2.37 12.39 12.83
CA VAL A 241 3.56 13.09 12.30
C VAL A 241 4.54 13.43 13.43
N GLU A 242 4.05 14.10 14.48
CA GLU A 242 4.93 14.64 15.52
C GLU A 242 5.25 13.61 16.61
N GLU A 243 4.23 12.85 17.06
CA GLU A 243 4.40 11.98 18.21
C GLU A 243 4.77 10.55 17.82
N MET A 244 4.25 10.00 16.72
CA MET A 244 4.57 8.62 16.33
C MET A 244 5.80 8.56 15.40
N ILE A 245 5.77 9.18 14.24
CA ILE A 245 6.87 9.10 13.26
C ILE A 245 8.14 9.78 13.82
N GLY A 246 7.98 10.94 14.46
CA GLY A 246 9.09 11.69 15.04
C GLY A 246 9.78 10.97 16.20
N SER A 247 9.00 10.34 17.12
CA SER A 247 9.57 9.61 18.28
C SER A 247 10.39 8.38 17.89
N ILE A 248 10.08 7.75 16.76
CA ILE A 248 10.84 6.59 16.23
C ILE A 248 12.19 7.01 15.63
N GLY A 249 12.42 8.31 15.43
CA GLY A 249 13.67 8.85 14.88
C GLY A 249 13.63 9.12 13.38
N PHE A 250 12.45 9.27 12.81
CA PHE A 250 12.28 9.75 11.45
C PHE A 250 12.13 11.29 11.39
N SER A 251 12.61 11.87 10.30
CA SER A 251 12.34 13.26 9.94
C SER A 251 11.42 13.31 8.73
N ILE A 252 10.26 13.95 8.86
CA ILE A 252 9.37 14.16 7.71
C ILE A 252 9.99 15.18 6.79
N THR A 253 10.13 14.83 5.51
CA THR A 253 10.70 15.70 4.48
C THR A 253 9.63 16.34 3.61
N GLN A 254 8.48 15.65 3.42
CA GLN A 254 7.39 16.18 2.60
C GLN A 254 6.07 15.49 2.95
N ILE A 255 4.96 16.25 2.89
CA ILE A 255 3.60 15.75 2.86
C ILE A 255 2.92 16.29 1.60
N GLN A 256 2.31 15.41 0.81
CA GLN A 256 1.42 15.79 -0.30
C GLN A 256 0.00 15.35 0.03
N TYR A 257 -0.89 16.33 0.22
CA TYR A 257 -2.28 16.04 0.56
C TYR A 257 -3.07 15.52 -0.64
N GLY A 258 -3.77 14.41 -0.43
CA GLY A 258 -4.66 13.78 -1.41
C GLY A 258 -6.02 14.47 -1.51
N PHE A 259 -6.79 14.06 -2.54
CA PHE A 259 -8.13 14.63 -2.75
C PHE A 259 -9.25 13.85 -2.05
N TRP A 260 -8.94 12.87 -1.20
CA TRP A 260 -9.91 11.99 -0.52
C TRP A 260 -10.96 12.73 0.32
N PRO A 261 -10.65 13.86 1.03
CA PRO A 261 -11.66 14.52 1.85
C PRO A 261 -12.59 15.44 1.04
N GLY A 262 -12.24 15.72 -0.22
CA GLY A 262 -13.00 16.61 -1.09
C GLY A 262 -12.16 17.76 -1.69
N ARG A 263 -10.83 17.73 -1.54
CA ARG A 263 -9.93 18.66 -2.24
C ARG A 263 -10.09 18.58 -3.75
N PRO A 264 -9.85 19.64 -4.51
CA PRO A 264 -9.84 19.60 -5.97
C PRO A 264 -8.88 18.55 -6.49
N LYS A 265 -9.32 17.72 -7.44
CA LYS A 265 -8.45 16.76 -8.09
C LYS A 265 -7.56 17.47 -9.10
N THR A 266 -6.25 17.37 -8.92
CA THR A 266 -5.25 17.81 -9.90
C THR A 266 -4.82 16.64 -10.80
N GLU A 267 -4.16 16.92 -11.92
CA GLU A 267 -3.68 15.87 -12.84
C GLU A 267 -2.66 14.94 -12.19
N GLN A 268 -1.83 15.47 -11.29
CA GLN A 268 -0.81 14.71 -10.55
C GLN A 268 -1.27 14.33 -9.13
N GLY A 269 -2.49 14.72 -8.74
CA GLY A 269 -3.01 14.51 -7.39
C GLY A 269 -3.36 13.06 -7.11
N ASN A 270 -2.95 12.57 -5.95
CA ASN A 270 -3.30 11.25 -5.44
C ASN A 270 -4.62 11.29 -4.67
N PHE A 271 -5.29 10.14 -4.59
CA PHE A 271 -6.48 10.03 -3.74
C PHE A 271 -6.09 10.09 -2.26
N GLN A 272 -5.06 9.36 -1.85
CA GLN A 272 -4.51 9.33 -0.49
C GLN A 272 -3.43 10.39 -0.31
N ASP A 273 -3.18 10.79 0.93
CA ASP A 273 -2.06 11.65 1.30
C ASP A 273 -0.75 10.84 1.21
N ILE A 274 0.33 11.48 0.76
CA ILE A 274 1.66 10.88 0.69
C ILE A 274 2.55 11.55 1.74
N CYS A 275 3.19 10.74 2.58
CA CYS A 275 4.21 11.17 3.51
C CYS A 275 5.57 10.59 3.09
N ILE A 276 6.56 11.46 2.98
CA ILE A 276 7.96 11.10 2.76
C ILE A 276 8.72 11.41 4.04
N PHE A 277 9.42 10.42 4.57
CA PHE A 277 10.22 10.61 5.76
C PHE A 277 11.54 9.84 5.67
N ARG A 278 12.56 10.32 6.35
CA ARG A 278 13.92 9.77 6.30
C ARG A 278 14.40 9.33 7.67
N LYS A 279 15.11 8.22 7.69
CA LYS A 279 15.91 7.81 8.84
C LYS A 279 17.13 8.73 8.98
N GLY A 280 17.44 9.18 10.18
CA GLY A 280 18.63 9.99 10.45
C GLY A 280 19.90 9.34 9.90
N SER A 281 20.84 10.16 9.43
CA SER A 281 22.18 9.67 9.09
C SER A 281 22.92 9.34 10.37
N SER A 282 23.66 8.22 10.42
CA SER A 282 24.64 8.01 11.48
C SER A 282 25.74 9.08 11.31
N GLU A 283 26.01 9.86 12.35
CA GLU A 283 27.18 10.74 12.41
C GLU A 283 28.48 9.93 12.34
#